data_f618eaee8204bab35ee139cf33d2947d
#
_entry.id   f618eaee8204bab35ee139cf33d2947d
#
_cell.length_a   1.000
_cell.length_b   1.000
_cell.length_c   1.000
_cell.angle_alpha   90.00
_cell.angle_beta   90.00
_cell.angle_gamma   90.00
#
_symmetry.space_group_name_H-M   'P 1'
#
loop_
_entity.id
_entity.type
_entity.pdbx_description
1 polymer ?
#
loop_
_entity_poly.entity_id
_entity_poly.type
_entity_poly.pdbx_seq_one_letter_code
_entity_poly.pdbx_strand_id
1 'polypeptide(L)'
;AYAWIGGDRPGEIGAAARARRDQGFTAVKMNATPELDWIGTPRLFDDVIARVEAAQAEGMDVGLDFHGRVHRPLAKQLARAIEPLGLLFIEEPLLSENPEGLAQIAKLVATPIALGERLYSRWDFKPFFEKGAVDIIQPDLSHAGGLSECRRIAAMAEAYDVAVAPHCPLGPLALAACLQLAATAPNVAIQEMSLGIHYNAGGHDLLEFCTDAAVLTPVDGHLAIPDGPGLGVEIDEAAVREADRHRHRWRNPVWRGSDGSFAEW
;
A
#
# COMPACT_ATOMS: atom_id res chain seq x y z
N ALA A 1 10.98 -5.98 -1.45
CA ALA A 1 9.92 -5.12 -0.89
C ALA A 1 9.79 -3.84 -1.69
N TYR A 2 8.67 -3.15 -1.56
CA TYR A 2 8.53 -1.76 -1.97
C TYR A 2 8.28 -0.86 -0.76
N ALA A 3 8.70 0.40 -0.89
CA ALA A 3 8.55 1.37 0.19
C ALA A 3 7.43 2.37 -0.10
N TRP A 4 6.59 2.63 0.89
CA TRP A 4 5.66 3.75 0.85
C TRP A 4 6.42 5.08 1.02
N ILE A 5 6.16 6.06 0.16
CA ILE A 5 6.85 7.37 0.20
C ILE A 5 5.91 8.59 0.31
N GLY A 6 4.64 8.37 0.63
CA GLY A 6 3.65 9.44 0.74
C GLY A 6 3.19 9.92 -0.64
N GLY A 7 3.58 11.12 -1.04
CA GLY A 7 3.30 11.58 -2.40
C GLY A 7 2.46 12.85 -2.49
N ASP A 8 2.23 13.52 -1.40
CA ASP A 8 1.33 14.68 -1.39
C ASP A 8 1.96 15.96 -1.97
N ARG A 9 3.30 15.98 -2.19
CA ARG A 9 4.02 17.15 -2.69
C ARG A 9 4.99 16.78 -3.81
N PRO A 10 4.80 17.30 -5.04
CA PRO A 10 5.63 16.95 -6.19
C PRO A 10 7.14 17.16 -5.97
N GLY A 11 7.52 18.24 -5.32
CA GLY A 11 8.94 18.60 -5.11
C GLY A 11 9.70 17.69 -4.13
N GLU A 12 9.01 16.85 -3.37
CA GLU A 12 9.61 15.97 -2.36
C GLU A 12 9.81 14.53 -2.89
N ILE A 13 9.09 14.15 -3.95
CA ILE A 13 9.06 12.76 -4.45
C ILE A 13 10.42 12.29 -4.95
N GLY A 14 11.13 13.08 -5.73
CA GLY A 14 12.46 12.69 -6.22
C GLY A 14 13.45 12.44 -5.07
N ALA A 15 13.43 13.29 -4.03
CA ALA A 15 14.29 13.11 -2.87
C ALA A 15 13.90 11.86 -2.03
N ALA A 16 12.59 11.63 -1.87
CA ALA A 16 12.09 10.45 -1.16
C ALA A 16 12.43 9.16 -1.93
N ALA A 17 12.23 9.13 -3.23
CA ALA A 17 12.57 8.00 -4.10
C ALA A 17 14.07 7.70 -4.06
N ARG A 18 14.92 8.73 -4.16
CA ARG A 18 16.38 8.60 -4.04
C ARG A 18 16.79 8.00 -2.70
N ALA A 19 16.19 8.48 -1.59
CA ALA A 19 16.46 7.94 -0.27
C ALA A 19 16.13 6.45 -0.15
N ARG A 20 15.06 5.98 -0.82
CA ARG A 20 14.70 4.56 -0.87
C ARG A 20 15.64 3.77 -1.77
N ARG A 21 16.00 4.31 -2.94
CA ARG A 21 17.02 3.71 -3.81
C ARG A 21 18.34 3.50 -3.07
N ASP A 22 18.77 4.50 -2.32
CA ASP A 22 20.04 4.43 -1.56
C ASP A 22 19.99 3.40 -0.41
N GLN A 23 18.79 2.96 -0.03
CA GLN A 23 18.54 1.81 0.86
C GLN A 23 18.40 0.47 0.11
N GLY A 24 18.55 0.48 -1.22
CA GLY A 24 18.50 -0.71 -2.06
C GLY A 24 17.09 -1.08 -2.58
N PHE A 25 16.06 -0.27 -2.31
CA PHE A 25 14.76 -0.49 -2.90
C PHE A 25 14.78 -0.20 -4.41
N THR A 26 14.04 -1.00 -5.17
CA THR A 26 13.82 -0.81 -6.61
C THR A 26 12.43 -0.31 -6.93
N ALA A 27 11.52 -0.32 -5.94
CA ALA A 27 10.14 0.06 -6.11
C ALA A 27 9.63 0.92 -4.95
N VAL A 28 8.72 1.83 -5.27
CA VAL A 28 8.03 2.69 -4.31
C VAL A 28 6.53 2.73 -4.59
N LYS A 29 5.74 3.01 -3.56
CA LYS A 29 4.32 3.33 -3.67
C LYS A 29 4.05 4.74 -3.15
N MET A 30 3.16 5.47 -3.79
CA MET A 30 2.77 6.81 -3.38
C MET A 30 1.30 7.11 -3.68
N ASN A 31 0.73 8.09 -2.98
CA ASN A 31 -0.60 8.61 -3.29
C ASN A 31 -0.66 9.19 -4.70
N ALA A 32 -1.73 8.90 -5.42
CA ALA A 32 -1.99 9.43 -6.74
C ALA A 32 -2.36 10.91 -6.69
N THR A 33 -3.39 11.23 -5.90
CA THR A 33 -4.01 12.55 -5.92
C THR A 33 -4.33 13.02 -4.51
N PRO A 34 -4.39 14.33 -4.27
CA PRO A 34 -5.22 14.88 -3.20
C PRO A 34 -6.69 14.55 -3.47
N GLU A 35 -7.58 15.01 -2.58
CA GLU A 35 -9.02 14.97 -2.82
C GLU A 35 -9.36 15.62 -4.16
N LEU A 36 -10.21 14.97 -4.96
CA LEU A 36 -10.69 15.45 -6.24
C LEU A 36 -12.22 15.56 -6.23
N ASP A 37 -12.74 16.59 -6.92
CA ASP A 37 -14.17 16.70 -7.19
C ASP A 37 -14.69 15.55 -8.07
N TRP A 38 -16.00 15.39 -8.14
CA TRP A 38 -16.68 14.40 -8.96
C TRP A 38 -16.36 14.49 -10.45
N ILE A 39 -16.11 15.70 -10.94
CA ILE A 39 -15.77 15.98 -12.34
C ILE A 39 -14.65 17.01 -12.40
N GLY A 40 -13.84 16.92 -13.43
CA GLY A 40 -12.72 17.83 -13.67
C GLY A 40 -12.14 17.64 -15.05
N THR A 41 -11.06 18.33 -15.33
CA THR A 41 -10.35 18.25 -16.61
C THR A 41 -9.03 17.51 -16.45
N PRO A 42 -8.45 16.96 -17.52
CA PRO A 42 -7.15 16.27 -17.47
C PRO A 42 -5.99 17.09 -16.89
N ARG A 43 -6.09 18.40 -16.82
CA ARG A 43 -5.07 19.26 -16.15
C ARG A 43 -4.84 18.90 -14.68
N LEU A 44 -5.83 18.25 -14.04
CA LEU A 44 -5.68 17.74 -12.67
C LEU A 44 -4.65 16.61 -12.56
N PHE A 45 -4.25 16.03 -13.68
CA PHE A 45 -3.34 14.88 -13.71
C PHE A 45 -1.89 15.26 -13.93
N ASP A 46 -1.61 16.52 -14.30
CA ASP A 46 -0.25 16.98 -14.61
C ASP A 46 0.70 16.79 -13.42
N ASP A 47 0.24 17.09 -12.20
CA ASP A 47 1.02 16.87 -10.97
C ASP A 47 1.23 15.37 -10.65
N VAL A 48 0.26 14.53 -10.96
CA VAL A 48 0.37 13.08 -10.77
C VAL A 48 1.45 12.52 -11.70
N ILE A 49 1.40 12.90 -12.97
CA ILE A 49 2.37 12.49 -13.98
C ILE A 49 3.77 12.96 -13.59
N ALA A 50 3.93 14.24 -13.24
CA ALA A 50 5.22 14.80 -12.83
C ALA A 50 5.82 14.09 -11.61
N ARG A 51 5.01 13.66 -10.64
CA ARG A 51 5.47 12.91 -9.47
C ARG A 51 5.93 11.50 -9.83
N VAL A 52 5.18 10.82 -10.70
CA VAL A 52 5.59 9.49 -11.19
C VAL A 52 6.91 9.60 -11.94
N GLU A 53 7.02 10.56 -12.87
CA GLU A 53 8.25 10.79 -13.63
C GLU A 53 9.44 11.14 -12.72
N ALA A 54 9.22 11.91 -11.64
CA ALA A 54 10.26 12.24 -10.68
C ALA A 54 10.78 11.01 -9.92
N ALA A 55 9.91 10.06 -9.56
CA ALA A 55 10.32 8.80 -8.94
C ALA A 55 11.05 7.89 -9.94
N GLN A 56 10.53 7.80 -11.17
CA GLN A 56 11.15 7.00 -12.24
C GLN A 56 12.51 7.55 -12.68
N ALA A 57 12.70 8.88 -12.64
CA ALA A 57 14.00 9.50 -12.91
C ALA A 57 15.09 9.08 -11.92
N GLU A 58 14.71 8.62 -10.70
CA GLU A 58 15.63 8.03 -9.74
C GLU A 58 15.82 6.52 -9.95
N GLY A 59 15.25 5.94 -11.00
CA GLY A 59 15.34 4.51 -11.34
C GLY A 59 14.39 3.61 -10.56
N MET A 60 13.30 4.16 -10.02
CA MET A 60 12.32 3.40 -9.23
C MET A 60 11.14 2.95 -10.08
N ASP A 61 10.70 1.71 -9.88
CA ASP A 61 9.37 1.27 -10.29
C ASP A 61 8.31 1.87 -9.36
N VAL A 62 7.14 2.23 -9.90
CA VAL A 62 6.13 2.98 -9.15
C VAL A 62 4.80 2.25 -9.09
N GLY A 63 4.31 1.99 -7.88
CA GLY A 63 2.91 1.73 -7.59
C GLY A 63 2.19 3.05 -7.26
N LEU A 64 0.99 3.24 -7.78
CA LEU A 64 0.24 4.47 -7.60
C LEU A 64 -1.11 4.18 -6.94
N ASP A 65 -1.32 4.74 -5.76
CA ASP A 65 -2.48 4.49 -4.93
C ASP A 65 -3.50 5.62 -5.05
N PHE A 66 -4.70 5.29 -5.53
CA PHE A 66 -5.83 6.23 -5.62
C PHE A 66 -6.63 6.30 -4.31
N HIS A 67 -6.43 5.33 -3.42
CA HIS A 67 -7.11 5.24 -2.12
C HIS A 67 -8.64 5.28 -2.20
N GLY A 68 -9.24 4.92 -3.31
CA GLY A 68 -10.67 5.08 -3.54
C GLY A 68 -11.17 6.53 -3.57
N ARG A 69 -10.27 7.52 -3.51
CA ARG A 69 -10.61 8.96 -3.47
C ARG A 69 -11.05 9.52 -4.80
N VAL A 70 -10.75 8.82 -5.89
CA VAL A 70 -11.01 9.30 -7.24
C VAL A 70 -12.36 8.79 -7.71
N HIS A 71 -13.29 9.70 -7.99
CA HIS A 71 -14.59 9.32 -8.50
C HIS A 71 -14.51 8.75 -9.91
N ARG A 72 -15.39 7.81 -10.23
CA ARG A 72 -15.35 7.01 -11.46
C ARG A 72 -15.14 7.79 -12.76
N PRO A 73 -15.73 8.98 -12.99
CA PRO A 73 -15.47 9.76 -14.20
C PRO A 73 -14.01 10.14 -14.37
N LEU A 74 -13.36 10.58 -13.30
CA LEU A 74 -11.94 10.97 -13.28
C LEU A 74 -11.02 9.76 -13.18
N ALA A 75 -11.38 8.73 -12.43
CA ALA A 75 -10.58 7.50 -12.30
C ALA A 75 -10.30 6.86 -13.67
N LYS A 76 -11.30 6.80 -14.55
CA LYS A 76 -11.14 6.29 -15.92
C LYS A 76 -10.18 7.14 -16.77
N GLN A 77 -10.23 8.46 -16.61
CA GLN A 77 -9.38 9.38 -17.35
C GLN A 77 -7.95 9.32 -16.82
N LEU A 78 -7.79 9.34 -15.49
CA LEU A 78 -6.48 9.27 -14.84
C LEU A 78 -5.79 7.94 -15.15
N ALA A 79 -6.47 6.81 -14.99
CA ALA A 79 -5.90 5.49 -15.30
C ALA A 79 -5.35 5.43 -16.74
N ARG A 80 -6.06 6.00 -17.72
CA ARG A 80 -5.57 6.10 -19.10
C ARG A 80 -4.42 7.08 -19.28
N ALA A 81 -4.45 8.22 -18.58
CA ALA A 81 -3.42 9.23 -18.69
C ALA A 81 -2.06 8.75 -18.18
N ILE A 82 -2.07 7.92 -17.13
CA ILE A 82 -0.85 7.37 -16.50
C ILE A 82 -0.40 6.03 -17.09
N GLU A 83 -1.22 5.35 -17.87
CA GLU A 83 -0.89 4.05 -18.47
C GLU A 83 0.44 4.07 -19.25
N PRO A 84 0.76 5.14 -20.08
CA PRO A 84 2.03 5.21 -20.80
C PRO A 84 3.27 5.28 -19.88
N LEU A 85 3.11 5.57 -18.59
CA LEU A 85 4.22 5.66 -17.64
C LEU A 85 4.73 4.28 -17.18
N GLY A 86 4.03 3.18 -17.50
CA GLY A 86 4.48 1.83 -17.19
C GLY A 86 4.56 1.54 -15.70
N LEU A 87 3.50 1.83 -14.97
CA LEU A 87 3.42 1.59 -13.53
C LEU A 87 3.41 0.10 -13.17
N LEU A 88 3.91 -0.25 -11.98
CA LEU A 88 3.78 -1.58 -11.40
C LEU A 88 2.31 -1.97 -11.23
N PHE A 89 1.51 -1.05 -10.68
CA PHE A 89 0.07 -1.22 -10.48
C PHE A 89 -0.59 0.12 -10.18
N ILE A 90 -1.91 0.12 -10.31
CA ILE A 90 -2.82 1.13 -9.76
C ILE A 90 -3.57 0.48 -8.61
N GLU A 91 -3.45 1.05 -7.41
CA GLU A 91 -4.16 0.59 -6.21
C GLU A 91 -5.43 1.38 -6.00
N GLU A 92 -6.50 0.68 -5.60
CA GLU A 92 -7.83 1.22 -5.30
C GLU A 92 -8.31 2.34 -6.23
N PRO A 93 -8.35 2.12 -7.57
CA PRO A 93 -8.80 3.17 -8.49
C PRO A 93 -10.25 3.62 -8.25
N LEU A 94 -11.03 2.82 -7.54
CA LEU A 94 -12.36 3.11 -7.00
C LEU A 94 -12.48 2.45 -5.63
N LEU A 95 -13.49 2.84 -4.86
CA LEU A 95 -13.85 2.17 -3.61
C LEU A 95 -14.16 0.68 -3.85
N SER A 96 -13.71 -0.16 -2.92
CA SER A 96 -13.85 -1.62 -2.99
C SER A 96 -15.31 -2.11 -2.94
N GLU A 97 -16.25 -1.27 -2.52
CA GLU A 97 -17.68 -1.56 -2.55
C GLU A 97 -18.27 -1.65 -3.96
N ASN A 98 -17.48 -1.30 -4.99
CA ASN A 98 -17.93 -1.30 -6.39
C ASN A 98 -17.12 -2.24 -7.29
N PRO A 99 -17.20 -3.57 -7.10
CA PRO A 99 -16.44 -4.53 -7.90
C PRO A 99 -16.77 -4.47 -9.40
N GLU A 100 -17.99 -4.10 -9.79
CA GLU A 100 -18.37 -3.90 -11.19
C GLU A 100 -17.66 -2.71 -11.81
N GLY A 101 -17.51 -1.61 -11.06
CA GLY A 101 -16.77 -0.43 -11.50
C GLY A 101 -15.28 -0.72 -11.67
N LEU A 102 -14.71 -1.47 -10.73
CA LEU A 102 -13.32 -1.92 -10.78
C LEU A 102 -13.05 -2.84 -11.97
N ALA A 103 -13.94 -3.81 -12.24
CA ALA A 103 -13.86 -4.65 -13.44
C ALA A 103 -13.92 -3.85 -14.76
N GLN A 104 -14.58 -2.70 -14.77
CA GLN A 104 -14.58 -1.81 -15.93
C GLN A 104 -13.26 -1.05 -16.08
N ILE A 105 -12.64 -0.62 -14.97
CA ILE A 105 -11.32 0.00 -14.99
C ILE A 105 -10.27 -1.04 -15.46
N ALA A 106 -10.27 -2.24 -14.89
CA ALA A 106 -9.36 -3.33 -15.29
C ALA A 106 -9.42 -3.66 -16.78
N LYS A 107 -10.59 -3.54 -17.42
CA LYS A 107 -10.75 -3.71 -18.87
C LYS A 107 -10.33 -2.50 -19.70
N LEU A 108 -10.14 -1.36 -19.06
CA LEU A 108 -9.88 -0.09 -19.74
C LEU A 108 -8.40 0.15 -19.99
N VAL A 109 -7.53 -0.37 -19.12
CA VAL A 109 -6.07 -0.19 -19.13
C VAL A 109 -5.36 -1.53 -19.00
N ALA A 110 -4.12 -1.58 -19.47
CA ALA A 110 -3.25 -2.74 -19.31
C ALA A 110 -2.43 -2.68 -18.01
N THR A 111 -2.40 -1.54 -17.32
CA THR A 111 -1.75 -1.41 -16.02
C THR A 111 -2.43 -2.32 -15.00
N PRO A 112 -1.70 -3.17 -14.26
CA PRO A 112 -2.26 -4.05 -13.26
C PRO A 112 -3.09 -3.29 -12.20
N ILE A 113 -4.22 -3.85 -11.80
CA ILE A 113 -5.08 -3.31 -10.75
C ILE A 113 -4.81 -4.04 -9.44
N ALA A 114 -4.53 -3.28 -8.40
CA ALA A 114 -4.32 -3.77 -7.04
C ALA A 114 -5.41 -3.27 -6.08
N LEU A 115 -5.81 -4.08 -5.11
CA LEU A 115 -6.69 -3.67 -4.00
C LEU A 115 -6.70 -4.72 -2.88
N GLY A 116 -7.17 -4.34 -1.71
CA GLY A 116 -7.41 -5.33 -0.67
C GLY A 116 -7.33 -4.85 0.77
N GLU A 117 -6.79 -3.69 1.07
CA GLU A 117 -6.65 -3.15 2.43
C GLU A 117 -8.01 -2.98 3.14
N ARG A 118 -9.08 -2.79 2.37
CA ARG A 118 -10.47 -2.60 2.84
C ARG A 118 -11.33 -3.86 2.74
N LEU A 119 -10.71 -5.02 2.49
CA LEU A 119 -11.38 -6.32 2.41
C LEU A 119 -10.89 -7.22 3.52
N TYR A 120 -11.81 -7.86 4.25
CA TYR A 120 -11.49 -8.48 5.54
C TYR A 120 -11.66 -10.00 5.55
N SER A 121 -12.17 -10.59 4.47
CA SER A 121 -12.40 -12.03 4.38
C SER A 121 -12.34 -12.53 2.94
N ARG A 122 -12.12 -13.84 2.74
CA ARG A 122 -12.15 -14.43 1.39
C ARG A 122 -13.49 -14.22 0.66
N TRP A 123 -14.59 -14.01 1.36
CA TRP A 123 -15.89 -13.70 0.74
C TRP A 123 -15.92 -12.30 0.16
N ASP A 124 -15.21 -11.35 0.77
CA ASP A 124 -15.08 -10.00 0.24
C ASP A 124 -14.21 -9.98 -1.01
N PHE A 125 -13.11 -10.75 -1.05
CA PHE A 125 -12.24 -10.87 -2.21
C PHE A 125 -12.88 -11.63 -3.39
N LYS A 126 -13.74 -12.61 -3.11
CA LYS A 126 -14.31 -13.51 -4.12
C LYS A 126 -14.95 -12.80 -5.32
N PRO A 127 -15.78 -11.76 -5.16
CA PRO A 127 -16.39 -11.05 -6.29
C PRO A 127 -15.38 -10.43 -7.27
N PHE A 128 -14.22 -10.00 -6.78
CA PHE A 128 -13.17 -9.40 -7.61
C PHE A 128 -12.50 -10.45 -8.49
N PHE A 129 -12.23 -11.63 -7.97
CA PHE A 129 -11.69 -12.75 -8.73
C PHE A 129 -12.67 -13.21 -9.81
N GLU A 130 -13.92 -13.43 -9.44
CA GLU A 130 -14.97 -13.90 -10.37
C GLU A 130 -15.23 -12.93 -11.51
N LYS A 131 -14.98 -11.62 -11.31
CA LYS A 131 -15.17 -10.58 -12.31
C LYS A 131 -13.91 -10.28 -13.12
N GLY A 132 -12.75 -10.82 -12.74
CA GLY A 132 -11.48 -10.41 -13.32
C GLY A 132 -11.23 -8.90 -13.11
N ALA A 133 -11.47 -8.42 -11.89
CA ALA A 133 -11.40 -7.01 -11.54
C ALA A 133 -10.08 -6.61 -10.88
N VAL A 134 -9.19 -7.57 -10.63
CA VAL A 134 -7.95 -7.40 -9.89
C VAL A 134 -6.87 -8.33 -10.42
N ASP A 135 -5.63 -7.85 -10.45
CA ASP A 135 -4.43 -8.59 -10.82
C ASP A 135 -3.54 -8.85 -9.60
N ILE A 136 -3.63 -7.97 -8.59
CA ILE A 136 -2.84 -8.04 -7.35
C ILE A 136 -3.78 -7.80 -6.18
N ILE A 137 -3.81 -8.69 -5.20
CA ILE A 137 -4.53 -8.42 -3.95
C ILE A 137 -3.59 -7.99 -2.84
N GLN A 138 -4.09 -7.11 -1.98
CA GLN A 138 -3.32 -6.49 -0.89
C GLN A 138 -4.04 -6.69 0.47
N PRO A 139 -4.24 -7.94 0.92
CA PRO A 139 -4.86 -8.17 2.21
C PRO A 139 -3.98 -7.63 3.33
N ASP A 140 -4.59 -6.96 4.29
CA ASP A 140 -3.93 -6.57 5.53
C ASP A 140 -4.11 -7.66 6.59
N LEU A 141 -3.01 -8.25 7.05
CA LEU A 141 -3.07 -9.35 8.01
C LEU A 141 -3.62 -8.94 9.37
N SER A 142 -3.49 -7.67 9.74
CA SER A 142 -4.03 -7.15 11.00
C SER A 142 -5.55 -6.99 10.96
N HIS A 143 -6.12 -6.83 9.77
CA HIS A 143 -7.55 -6.59 9.55
C HIS A 143 -8.30 -7.80 8.99
N ALA A 144 -7.65 -8.61 8.16
CA ALA A 144 -8.28 -9.70 7.40
C ALA A 144 -8.17 -11.07 8.08
N GLY A 145 -8.25 -11.11 9.43
CA GLY A 145 -8.31 -12.36 10.18
C GLY A 145 -6.97 -13.07 10.38
N GLY A 146 -5.86 -12.34 10.26
CA GLY A 146 -4.51 -12.84 10.54
C GLY A 146 -4.00 -13.84 9.51
N LEU A 147 -2.90 -14.52 9.87
CA LEU A 147 -2.21 -15.49 9.00
C LEU A 147 -3.14 -16.57 8.43
N SER A 148 -4.03 -17.11 9.25
CA SER A 148 -4.89 -18.22 8.85
C SER A 148 -5.88 -17.85 7.74
N GLU A 149 -6.48 -16.69 7.82
CA GLU A 149 -7.43 -16.24 6.80
C GLU A 149 -6.69 -15.69 5.57
N CYS A 150 -5.63 -14.89 5.77
CA CYS A 150 -4.86 -14.35 4.64
C CYS A 150 -4.19 -15.45 3.81
N ARG A 151 -3.76 -16.57 4.43
CA ARG A 151 -3.27 -17.71 3.67
C ARG A 151 -4.37 -18.35 2.81
N ARG A 152 -5.61 -18.42 3.29
CA ARG A 152 -6.75 -18.92 2.50
C ARG A 152 -7.11 -17.94 1.38
N ILE A 153 -7.03 -16.64 1.64
CA ILE A 153 -7.22 -15.60 0.63
C ILE A 153 -6.15 -15.74 -0.46
N ALA A 154 -4.87 -15.88 -0.08
CA ALA A 154 -3.77 -16.08 -1.02
C ALA A 154 -3.94 -17.36 -1.87
N ALA A 155 -4.33 -18.49 -1.25
CA ALA A 155 -4.58 -19.73 -1.97
C ALA A 155 -5.79 -19.63 -2.93
N MET A 156 -6.80 -18.84 -2.59
CA MET A 156 -7.90 -18.56 -3.50
C MET A 156 -7.45 -17.68 -4.66
N ALA A 157 -6.65 -16.65 -4.40
CA ALA A 157 -6.07 -15.77 -5.41
C ALA A 157 -5.19 -16.55 -6.41
N GLU A 158 -4.35 -17.48 -5.90
CA GLU A 158 -3.52 -18.36 -6.72
C GLU A 158 -4.34 -19.14 -7.76
N ALA A 159 -5.52 -19.64 -7.37
CA ALA A 159 -6.40 -20.36 -8.28
C ALA A 159 -7.00 -19.49 -9.41
N TYR A 160 -6.94 -18.18 -9.28
CA TYR A 160 -7.37 -17.20 -10.29
C TYR A 160 -6.19 -16.50 -10.99
N ASP A 161 -4.96 -16.98 -10.78
CA ASP A 161 -3.73 -16.36 -11.32
C ASP A 161 -3.55 -14.89 -10.87
N VAL A 162 -3.90 -14.62 -9.60
CA VAL A 162 -3.79 -13.30 -8.99
C VAL A 162 -2.64 -13.27 -7.98
N ALA A 163 -1.78 -12.27 -8.10
CA ALA A 163 -0.66 -12.07 -7.20
C ALA A 163 -1.10 -11.49 -5.83
N VAL A 164 -0.24 -11.61 -4.84
CA VAL A 164 -0.43 -11.05 -3.51
C VAL A 164 0.71 -10.09 -3.18
N ALA A 165 0.37 -8.89 -2.71
CA ALA A 165 1.30 -7.89 -2.19
C ALA A 165 0.73 -7.36 -0.86
N PRO A 166 0.95 -8.02 0.28
CA PRO A 166 0.27 -7.69 1.52
C PRO A 166 0.41 -6.23 1.91
N HIS A 167 -0.71 -5.56 2.20
CA HIS A 167 -0.75 -4.20 2.72
C HIS A 167 -0.12 -4.17 4.11
N CYS A 168 0.88 -3.32 4.32
CA CYS A 168 1.58 -3.22 5.59
C CYS A 168 2.20 -1.84 5.85
N PRO A 169 1.41 -0.79 6.06
CA PRO A 169 1.88 0.51 6.55
C PRO A 169 2.05 0.51 8.07
N LEU A 170 2.00 -0.64 8.69
CA LEU A 170 1.88 -0.86 10.14
C LEU A 170 3.24 -1.18 10.78
N GLY A 171 3.18 -1.56 12.05
CA GLY A 171 4.35 -1.82 12.88
C GLY A 171 5.03 -3.18 12.65
N PRO A 172 6.06 -3.48 13.44
CA PRO A 172 6.93 -4.64 13.24
C PRO A 172 6.20 -5.99 13.33
N LEU A 173 5.20 -6.13 14.19
CA LEU A 173 4.44 -7.38 14.31
C LEU A 173 3.61 -7.66 13.06
N ALA A 174 3.05 -6.62 12.44
CA ALA A 174 2.31 -6.75 11.18
C ALA A 174 3.24 -7.17 10.06
N LEU A 175 4.40 -6.51 9.93
CA LEU A 175 5.39 -6.85 8.90
C LEU A 175 5.91 -8.28 9.08
N ALA A 176 6.27 -8.67 10.31
CA ALA A 176 6.70 -10.04 10.59
C ALA A 176 5.64 -11.09 10.20
N ALA A 177 4.35 -10.81 10.47
CA ALA A 177 3.25 -11.69 10.05
C ALA A 177 3.13 -11.75 8.52
N CYS A 178 3.27 -10.62 7.81
CA CYS A 178 3.27 -10.59 6.35
C CYS A 178 4.41 -11.45 5.77
N LEU A 179 5.61 -11.37 6.37
CA LEU A 179 6.75 -12.18 5.94
C LEU A 179 6.51 -13.69 6.14
N GLN A 180 5.81 -14.09 7.21
CA GLN A 180 5.40 -15.49 7.41
C GLN A 180 4.36 -15.94 6.36
N LEU A 181 3.48 -15.07 5.93
CA LEU A 181 2.59 -15.34 4.79
C LEU A 181 3.43 -15.55 3.51
N ALA A 182 4.37 -14.65 3.24
CA ALA A 182 5.25 -14.73 2.07
C ALA A 182 6.05 -16.03 2.02
N ALA A 183 6.47 -16.56 3.17
CA ALA A 183 7.17 -17.85 3.26
C ALA A 183 6.32 -19.05 2.82
N THR A 184 4.99 -18.91 2.81
CA THR A 184 4.06 -20.05 2.65
C THR A 184 3.08 -19.90 1.49
N ALA A 185 3.05 -18.76 0.83
CA ALA A 185 2.16 -18.48 -0.29
C ALA A 185 3.00 -18.14 -1.55
N PRO A 186 3.03 -19.02 -2.56
CA PRO A 186 3.94 -18.88 -3.71
C PRO A 186 3.60 -17.69 -4.61
N ASN A 187 2.39 -17.18 -4.53
CA ASN A 187 1.92 -16.03 -5.29
C ASN A 187 2.14 -14.68 -4.58
N VAL A 188 2.83 -14.63 -3.43
CA VAL A 188 3.29 -13.37 -2.85
C VAL A 188 4.44 -12.84 -3.69
N ALA A 189 4.16 -11.77 -4.45
CA ALA A 189 5.10 -11.20 -5.43
C ALA A 189 6.01 -10.14 -4.81
N ILE A 190 5.48 -9.32 -3.92
CA ILE A 190 6.23 -8.21 -3.30
C ILE A 190 5.59 -7.84 -1.95
N GLN A 191 6.38 -7.30 -1.03
CA GLN A 191 5.93 -6.88 0.30
C GLN A 191 5.96 -5.36 0.43
N GLU A 192 4.86 -4.76 0.88
CA GLU A 192 4.82 -3.38 1.33
C GLU A 192 5.54 -3.20 2.67
N MET A 193 6.25 -2.09 2.83
CA MET A 193 6.74 -1.67 4.13
C MET A 193 6.81 -0.15 4.28
N SER A 194 6.66 0.31 5.52
CA SER A 194 6.78 1.73 5.89
C SER A 194 7.66 1.95 7.13
N LEU A 195 8.18 0.89 7.76
CA LEU A 195 9.07 1.01 8.91
C LEU A 195 10.37 1.71 8.52
N GLY A 196 10.87 2.58 9.39
CA GLY A 196 12.02 3.43 9.10
C GLY A 196 11.74 4.51 8.05
N ILE A 197 10.49 4.72 7.68
CA ILE A 197 10.05 5.69 6.71
C ILE A 197 9.25 6.81 7.41
N HIS A 198 9.39 7.99 6.92
CA HIS A 198 9.08 9.32 7.45
C HIS A 198 7.75 9.60 8.16
N TYR A 199 6.81 8.66 8.26
CA TYR A 199 5.56 8.89 9.01
C TYR A 199 5.80 9.37 10.44
N ASN A 200 6.95 9.00 10.98
CA ASN A 200 7.34 9.30 12.34
C ASN A 200 8.47 10.34 12.41
N ALA A 201 8.60 11.20 11.41
CA ALA A 201 9.56 12.31 11.48
C ALA A 201 9.27 13.16 12.72
N GLY A 202 10.12 13.01 13.76
CA GLY A 202 9.92 13.61 15.08
C GLY A 202 9.14 12.76 16.10
N GLY A 203 8.77 11.52 15.76
CA GLY A 203 8.20 10.50 16.65
C GLY A 203 9.14 9.30 16.82
N HIS A 204 8.66 8.27 17.51
CA HIS A 204 9.37 7.00 17.64
C HIS A 204 9.16 6.15 16.39
N ASP A 205 10.24 5.58 15.84
CA ASP A 205 10.12 4.51 14.87
C ASP A 205 9.67 3.24 15.63
N LEU A 206 8.63 2.58 15.12
CA LEU A 206 8.10 1.38 15.76
C LEU A 206 9.11 0.22 15.81
N LEU A 207 10.17 0.25 14.99
CA LEU A 207 11.30 -0.68 15.09
C LEU A 207 12.03 -0.60 16.42
N GLU A 208 11.98 0.54 17.13
CA GLU A 208 12.56 0.70 18.46
C GLU A 208 11.93 -0.22 19.51
N PHE A 209 10.76 -0.76 19.24
CA PHE A 209 10.10 -1.75 20.10
C PHE A 209 10.58 -3.19 19.87
N CYS A 210 11.44 -3.43 18.89
CA CYS A 210 12.09 -4.72 18.69
C CYS A 210 13.41 -4.76 19.46
N THR A 211 13.69 -5.85 20.14
CA THR A 211 15.00 -6.05 20.80
C THR A 211 16.12 -6.18 19.79
N ASP A 212 15.82 -6.69 18.58
CA ASP A 212 16.71 -6.71 17.43
C ASP A 212 15.97 -6.19 16.18
N ALA A 213 16.13 -4.92 15.88
CA ALA A 213 15.53 -4.29 14.70
C ALA A 213 16.13 -4.79 13.38
N ALA A 214 17.32 -5.40 13.38
CA ALA A 214 17.98 -5.88 12.17
C ALA A 214 17.19 -6.99 11.48
N VAL A 215 16.40 -7.76 12.23
CA VAL A 215 15.53 -8.84 11.69
C VAL A 215 14.52 -8.31 10.66
N LEU A 216 14.06 -7.06 10.81
CA LEU A 216 13.09 -6.42 9.92
C LEU A 216 13.69 -5.28 9.10
N THR A 217 14.99 -5.13 9.11
CA THR A 217 15.68 -4.11 8.32
C THR A 217 15.98 -4.66 6.92
N PRO A 218 15.55 -3.95 5.86
CA PRO A 218 15.82 -4.41 4.50
C PRO A 218 17.31 -4.30 4.17
N VAL A 219 17.81 -5.29 3.44
CA VAL A 219 19.14 -5.30 2.84
C VAL A 219 18.98 -5.36 1.33
N ASP A 220 19.49 -4.40 0.62
CA ASP A 220 19.35 -4.28 -0.85
C ASP A 220 17.89 -4.44 -1.30
N GLY A 221 16.97 -3.78 -0.61
CA GLY A 221 15.53 -3.81 -0.89
C GLY A 221 14.81 -5.13 -0.56
N HIS A 222 15.51 -6.08 0.08
CA HIS A 222 14.96 -7.38 0.45
C HIS A 222 14.83 -7.51 1.97
N LEU A 223 13.76 -8.18 2.39
CA LEU A 223 13.53 -8.57 3.78
C LEU A 223 13.79 -10.07 3.93
N ALA A 224 14.62 -10.44 4.87
CA ALA A 224 14.75 -11.84 5.26
C ALA A 224 13.45 -12.30 5.95
N ILE A 225 13.08 -13.56 5.75
CA ILE A 225 11.96 -14.14 6.51
C ILE A 225 12.49 -14.53 7.88
N PRO A 226 11.91 -13.98 8.97
CA PRO A 226 12.36 -14.35 10.32
C PRO A 226 12.11 -15.84 10.60
N ASP A 227 13.10 -16.52 11.14
CA ASP A 227 13.10 -17.99 11.39
C ASP A 227 12.99 -18.38 12.87
N GLY A 228 12.93 -17.40 13.77
CA GLY A 228 12.75 -17.61 15.21
C GLY A 228 11.34 -18.10 15.59
N PRO A 229 11.14 -18.52 16.85
CA PRO A 229 9.84 -18.94 17.35
C PRO A 229 8.74 -17.88 17.17
N GLY A 230 7.52 -18.31 16.91
CA GLY A 230 6.37 -17.43 16.70
C GLY A 230 6.48 -16.67 15.38
N LEU A 231 6.50 -15.33 15.43
CA LEU A 231 6.71 -14.48 14.27
C LEU A 231 8.20 -14.25 13.95
N GLY A 232 9.11 -14.79 14.78
CA GLY A 232 10.55 -14.62 14.62
C GLY A 232 11.08 -13.25 15.02
N VAL A 233 10.30 -12.48 15.76
CA VAL A 233 10.69 -11.16 16.30
C VAL A 233 10.46 -11.13 17.80
N GLU A 234 11.34 -10.46 18.52
CA GLU A 234 11.22 -10.24 19.97
C GLU A 234 10.90 -8.77 20.24
N ILE A 235 9.97 -8.51 21.13
CA ILE A 235 9.50 -7.19 21.49
C ILE A 235 10.05 -6.78 22.84
N ASP A 236 10.60 -5.56 22.92
CA ASP A 236 10.93 -4.92 24.20
C ASP A 236 9.63 -4.46 24.89
N GLU A 237 9.10 -5.35 25.72
CA GLU A 237 7.86 -5.07 26.48
C GLU A 237 8.01 -3.84 27.39
N ALA A 238 9.21 -3.58 27.93
CA ALA A 238 9.45 -2.43 28.80
C ALA A 238 9.36 -1.13 27.99
N ALA A 239 9.94 -1.07 26.81
CA ALA A 239 9.83 0.07 25.90
C ALA A 239 8.38 0.33 25.48
N VAL A 240 7.63 -0.71 25.11
CA VAL A 240 6.20 -0.60 24.77
C VAL A 240 5.38 -0.06 25.95
N ARG A 241 5.58 -0.58 27.17
CA ARG A 241 4.89 -0.13 28.36
C ARG A 241 5.25 1.32 28.72
N GLU A 242 6.48 1.73 28.50
CA GLU A 242 6.88 3.12 28.72
C GLU A 242 6.21 4.04 27.68
N ALA A 243 6.19 3.67 26.41
CA ALA A 243 5.52 4.42 25.37
C ALA A 243 4.00 4.57 25.63
N ASP A 244 3.33 3.53 26.17
CA ASP A 244 1.90 3.57 26.53
C ASP A 244 1.57 4.62 27.60
N ARG A 245 2.55 5.05 28.41
CA ARG A 245 2.35 6.13 29.39
C ARG A 245 2.12 7.48 28.74
N HIS A 246 2.64 7.66 27.52
CA HIS A 246 2.50 8.87 26.71
C HIS A 246 1.31 8.77 25.78
N ARG A 247 0.11 8.60 26.33
CA ARG A 247 -1.12 8.35 25.57
C ARG A 247 -1.39 9.41 24.53
N HIS A 248 -1.39 8.99 23.28
CA HIS A 248 -1.92 9.79 22.18
C HIS A 248 -3.44 9.70 22.14
N ARG A 249 -4.13 10.82 22.39
CA ARG A 249 -5.56 10.95 22.12
C ARG A 249 -5.77 11.38 20.67
N TRP A 250 -5.44 10.47 19.77
CA TRP A 250 -5.70 10.73 18.37
C TRP A 250 -7.20 10.60 18.09
N ARG A 251 -7.71 11.52 17.25
CA ARG A 251 -9.07 11.44 16.71
C ARG A 251 -8.94 11.53 15.20
N ASN A 252 -9.71 10.73 14.49
CA ASN A 252 -9.83 10.89 13.05
C ASN A 252 -10.24 12.32 12.72
N PRO A 253 -9.51 13.02 11.87
CA PRO A 253 -9.96 14.29 11.37
C PRO A 253 -11.30 14.11 10.64
N VAL A 254 -12.16 15.09 10.75
CA VAL A 254 -13.37 15.15 9.92
C VAL A 254 -12.98 15.93 8.67
N TRP A 255 -12.83 15.19 7.58
CA TRP A 255 -12.48 15.78 6.30
C TRP A 255 -13.66 16.55 5.71
N ARG A 256 -13.35 17.70 5.13
CA ARG A 256 -14.36 18.56 4.51
C ARG A 256 -13.84 19.10 3.20
N GLY A 257 -14.72 19.12 2.20
CA GLY A 257 -14.52 19.84 0.96
C GLY A 257 -14.43 21.35 1.19
N SER A 258 -13.99 22.08 0.18
CA SER A 258 -13.87 23.56 0.21
C SER A 258 -15.20 24.28 0.48
N ASP A 259 -16.32 23.66 0.19
CA ASP A 259 -17.68 24.13 0.43
C ASP A 259 -18.21 23.77 1.84
N GLY A 260 -17.41 23.07 2.65
CA GLY A 260 -17.78 22.61 3.99
C GLY A 260 -18.57 21.29 4.03
N SER A 261 -18.86 20.66 2.91
CA SER A 261 -19.45 19.33 2.84
C SER A 261 -18.50 18.28 3.45
N PHE A 262 -19.04 17.14 3.87
CA PHE A 262 -18.19 16.03 4.30
C PHE A 262 -17.45 15.45 3.09
N ALA A 263 -16.15 15.31 3.24
CA ALA A 263 -15.33 14.58 2.30
C ALA A 263 -15.04 13.19 2.86
N GLU A 264 -15.04 12.19 2.00
CA GLU A 264 -14.59 10.84 2.32
C GLU A 264 -13.10 10.73 2.00
N TRP A 265 -12.40 10.08 2.89
CA TRP A 265 -10.95 9.93 2.82
C TRP A 265 -10.54 8.47 2.77
#